data_3bbbe3826751a0d3efb3813dd013a88e
#
_entry.id   3bbbe3826751a0d3efb3813dd013a88e
#
_cell.length_a   1.000
_cell.length_b   1.000
_cell.length_c   1.000
_cell.angle_alpha   90.00
_cell.angle_beta   90.00
_cell.angle_gamma   90.00
#
_symmetry.space_group_name_H-M   'P 1'
#
loop_
_entity.id
_entity.type
_entity.pdbx_description
1 polymer ?
#
loop_
_entity_poly.entity_id
_entity_poly.type
_entity_poly.pdbx_seq_one_letter_code
_entity_poly.pdbx_strand_id
1 'polypeptide(L)'
;MADIQHLFPSQDQLGEGPLWDYRQQQLFWVDIDGKRIHQLDPVTCIYTVFHIPVKVGVLGLRRCGGFVMATQNGFAFWQPETNEISYITDPEADKPLSRFNDGAVDRVGRFWAGSYGAKSNHLYRLDADLSVQRLASGLKIPNGIGWSPDNRYLYFTDSMKHKIYRYEFELETGQIRKRITWVDSEKQP
;
A
#
# COMPACT_ATOMS: atom_id res chain seq x y z
N MET A 1 0.42 -0.38 -29.68
CA MET A 1 1.11 0.43 -28.65
C MET A 1 0.03 0.91 -27.70
N ALA A 2 0.29 0.92 -26.40
CA ALA A 2 -0.65 1.51 -25.44
C ALA A 2 -0.65 3.03 -25.65
N ASP A 3 -1.83 3.63 -25.72
CA ASP A 3 -1.99 5.09 -25.70
C ASP A 3 -1.83 5.58 -24.25
N ILE A 4 -0.83 6.43 -24.00
CA ILE A 4 -0.55 6.98 -22.68
C ILE A 4 -1.04 8.41 -22.67
N GLN A 5 -1.99 8.70 -21.77
CA GLN A 5 -2.53 10.02 -21.57
C GLN A 5 -2.12 10.58 -20.21
N HIS A 6 -1.65 11.85 -20.21
CA HIS A 6 -1.42 12.58 -18.98
C HIS A 6 -2.76 13.08 -18.44
N LEU A 7 -3.25 12.46 -17.36
CA LEU A 7 -4.58 12.74 -16.84
C LEU A 7 -4.63 14.07 -16.06
N PHE A 8 -3.64 14.30 -15.19
CA PHE A 8 -3.66 15.46 -14.28
C PHE A 8 -2.25 15.88 -13.79
N PRO A 9 -1.88 17.18 -13.81
CA PRO A 9 -0.57 17.66 -13.36
C PRO A 9 -0.55 17.90 -11.83
N SER A 10 -0.51 16.84 -11.02
CA SER A 10 -0.59 16.92 -9.54
C SER A 10 0.64 17.55 -8.88
N GLN A 11 1.79 17.56 -9.55
CA GLN A 11 3.07 18.07 -9.04
C GLN A 11 3.46 17.42 -7.69
N ASP A 12 3.35 16.10 -7.61
CA ASP A 12 3.70 15.34 -6.42
C ASP A 12 5.21 15.28 -6.21
N GLN A 13 5.65 15.30 -4.95
CA GLN A 13 7.04 15.05 -4.59
C GLN A 13 7.35 13.55 -4.70
N LEU A 14 6.41 12.68 -4.29
CA LEU A 14 6.46 11.24 -4.42
C LEU A 14 5.04 10.69 -4.56
N GLY A 15 4.51 10.76 -5.79
CA GLY A 15 3.17 10.24 -6.14
C GLY A 15 3.19 8.72 -6.22
N GLU A 16 2.31 8.07 -5.46
CA GLU A 16 2.29 6.61 -5.30
C GLU A 16 0.87 6.08 -5.02
N GLY A 17 0.73 4.76 -5.05
CA GLY A 17 -0.44 4.03 -4.57
C GLY A 17 -1.78 4.44 -5.20
N PRO A 18 -1.90 4.50 -6.55
CA PRO A 18 -3.18 4.82 -7.17
C PRO A 18 -4.24 3.78 -6.80
N LEU A 19 -5.39 4.26 -6.33
CA LEU A 19 -6.50 3.46 -5.87
C LEU A 19 -7.80 3.94 -6.51
N TRP A 20 -8.48 3.06 -7.24
CA TRP A 20 -9.78 3.33 -7.81
C TRP A 20 -10.90 2.97 -6.84
N ASP A 21 -11.66 3.98 -6.37
CA ASP A 21 -12.92 3.71 -5.67
C ASP A 21 -14.05 3.48 -6.67
N TYR A 22 -14.30 2.21 -6.93
CA TYR A 22 -15.35 1.78 -7.88
C TYR A 22 -16.77 2.13 -7.43
N ARG A 23 -16.97 2.45 -6.15
CA ARG A 23 -18.29 2.81 -5.58
C ARG A 23 -18.64 4.27 -5.87
N GLN A 24 -17.64 5.14 -5.76
CA GLN A 24 -17.77 6.58 -6.00
C GLN A 24 -17.28 6.98 -7.40
N GLN A 25 -16.68 6.05 -8.17
CA GLN A 25 -16.08 6.30 -9.48
C GLN A 25 -15.02 7.40 -9.43
N GLN A 26 -14.13 7.32 -8.42
CA GLN A 26 -13.09 8.32 -8.19
C GLN A 26 -11.73 7.68 -8.03
N LEU A 27 -10.71 8.36 -8.51
CA LEU A 27 -9.31 7.99 -8.36
C LEU A 27 -8.72 8.67 -7.13
N PHE A 28 -8.11 7.88 -6.26
CA PHE A 28 -7.29 8.37 -5.15
C PHE A 28 -5.82 7.99 -5.37
N TRP A 29 -4.91 8.80 -4.85
CA TRP A 29 -3.48 8.46 -4.74
C TRP A 29 -2.86 9.26 -3.61
N VAL A 30 -1.63 8.91 -3.24
CA VAL A 30 -0.88 9.59 -2.19
C VAL A 30 0.30 10.34 -2.78
N ASP A 31 0.63 11.50 -2.20
CA ASP A 31 1.94 12.10 -2.29
C ASP A 31 2.63 11.90 -0.95
N ILE A 32 3.47 10.88 -0.87
CA ILE A 32 4.05 10.43 0.39
C ILE A 32 4.86 11.54 1.05
N ASP A 33 5.76 12.16 0.29
CA ASP A 33 6.66 13.19 0.84
C ASP A 33 5.97 14.56 0.96
N GLY A 34 5.00 14.85 0.10
CA GLY A 34 4.15 16.02 0.21
C GLY A 34 3.08 15.93 1.29
N LYS A 35 2.89 14.76 1.92
CA LYS A 35 1.87 14.51 2.95
C LYS A 35 0.48 14.89 2.49
N ARG A 36 0.11 14.40 1.31
CA ARG A 36 -1.17 14.70 0.66
C ARG A 36 -1.84 13.40 0.22
N ILE A 37 -3.16 13.41 0.28
CA ILE A 37 -4.01 12.45 -0.43
C ILE A 37 -4.77 13.22 -1.48
N HIS A 38 -4.81 12.69 -2.68
CA HIS A 38 -5.47 13.27 -3.82
C HIS A 38 -6.72 12.48 -4.18
N GLN A 39 -7.73 13.19 -4.64
CA GLN A 39 -8.98 12.64 -5.14
C GLN A 39 -9.32 13.32 -6.45
N LEU A 40 -9.62 12.54 -7.48
CA LEU A 40 -10.00 13.03 -8.80
C LEU A 40 -11.23 12.27 -9.30
N ASP A 41 -12.24 13.03 -9.69
CA ASP A 41 -13.32 12.54 -10.53
C ASP A 41 -12.88 12.68 -12.00
N PRO A 42 -12.63 11.58 -12.73
CA PRO A 42 -12.12 11.66 -14.10
C PRO A 42 -13.18 12.11 -15.12
N VAL A 43 -14.46 12.13 -14.76
CA VAL A 43 -15.56 12.56 -15.65
C VAL A 43 -15.78 14.07 -15.52
N THR A 44 -15.87 14.56 -14.30
CA THR A 44 -16.12 16.00 -14.04
C THR A 44 -14.83 16.81 -13.93
N CYS A 45 -13.67 16.13 -13.82
CA CYS A 45 -12.37 16.74 -13.55
C CYS A 45 -12.32 17.50 -12.21
N ILE A 46 -13.23 17.22 -11.29
CA ILE A 46 -13.18 17.78 -9.94
C ILE A 46 -12.03 17.12 -9.19
N TYR A 47 -11.13 17.96 -8.69
CA TYR A 47 -9.91 17.55 -8.00
C TYR A 47 -9.87 18.14 -6.59
N THR A 48 -9.59 17.29 -5.61
CA THR A 48 -9.50 17.64 -4.20
C THR A 48 -8.16 17.17 -3.63
N VAL A 49 -7.56 17.97 -2.76
CA VAL A 49 -6.33 17.65 -2.04
C VAL A 49 -6.61 17.67 -0.55
N PHE A 50 -6.29 16.58 0.12
CA PHE A 50 -6.35 16.46 1.59
C PHE A 50 -4.93 16.54 2.14
N HIS A 51 -4.68 17.52 3.01
CA HIS A 51 -3.42 17.64 3.74
C HIS A 51 -3.45 16.73 4.96
N ILE A 52 -2.47 15.83 5.05
CA ILE A 52 -2.36 14.83 6.10
C ILE A 52 -1.12 15.15 6.95
N PRO A 53 -1.19 15.11 8.30
CA PRO A 53 -0.06 15.53 9.15
C PRO A 53 1.16 14.60 9.06
N VAL A 54 0.97 13.37 8.55
CA VAL A 54 2.00 12.30 8.46
C VAL A 54 2.16 11.80 7.03
N LYS A 55 3.25 11.12 6.74
CA LYS A 55 3.44 10.43 5.46
C LYS A 55 2.48 9.24 5.39
N VAL A 56 1.77 9.10 4.29
CA VAL A 56 0.90 7.97 3.97
C VAL A 56 1.51 7.21 2.80
N GLY A 57 1.83 5.94 3.00
CA GLY A 57 2.42 5.10 1.96
C GLY A 57 1.39 4.52 1.01
N VAL A 58 0.25 4.09 1.54
CA VAL A 58 -0.79 3.42 0.75
C VAL A 58 -2.16 3.52 1.41
N LEU A 59 -3.20 3.47 0.58
CA LEU A 59 -4.61 3.45 0.96
C LEU A 59 -5.26 2.11 0.61
N GLY A 60 -6.29 1.72 1.37
CA GLY A 60 -7.19 0.63 1.04
C GLY A 60 -8.64 1.01 1.30
N LEU A 61 -9.58 0.55 0.46
CA LEU A 61 -11.00 0.80 0.66
C LEU A 61 -11.55 -0.01 1.84
N ARG A 62 -12.35 0.63 2.70
CA ARG A 62 -13.07 -0.05 3.77
C ARG A 62 -14.51 -0.36 3.32
N ARG A 63 -15.02 -1.52 3.75
CA ARG A 63 -16.40 -1.92 3.44
C ARG A 63 -17.46 -0.94 3.99
N CYS A 64 -17.21 -0.40 5.18
CA CYS A 64 -18.12 0.54 5.87
C CYS A 64 -17.90 2.01 5.50
N GLY A 65 -17.16 2.29 4.44
CA GLY A 65 -16.80 3.64 4.00
C GLY A 65 -15.47 4.13 4.55
N GLY A 66 -14.94 5.20 3.92
CA GLY A 66 -13.61 5.71 4.18
C GLY A 66 -12.49 4.73 3.80
N PHE A 67 -11.32 4.94 4.35
CA PHE A 67 -10.10 4.22 3.98
C PHE A 67 -9.37 3.65 5.20
N VAL A 68 -8.64 2.56 4.99
CA VAL A 68 -7.54 2.14 5.84
C VAL A 68 -6.24 2.67 5.23
N MET A 69 -5.34 3.16 6.07
CA MET A 69 -4.05 3.71 5.65
C MET A 69 -2.90 2.97 6.33
N ALA A 70 -1.79 2.82 5.62
CA ALA A 70 -0.50 2.50 6.21
C ALA A 70 0.40 3.75 6.13
N THR A 71 0.78 4.26 7.30
CA THR A 71 1.35 5.59 7.46
C THR A 71 2.75 5.55 8.11
N GLN A 72 3.33 6.72 8.34
CA GLN A 72 4.55 6.86 9.14
C GLN A 72 4.32 6.46 10.62
N ASN A 73 3.09 6.57 11.13
CA ASN A 73 2.73 6.27 12.51
C ASN A 73 1.88 4.98 12.61
N GLY A 74 2.13 4.01 11.74
CA GLY A 74 1.42 2.74 11.74
C GLY A 74 0.15 2.75 10.90
N PHE A 75 -0.75 1.81 11.22
CA PHE A 75 -2.04 1.67 10.56
C PHE A 75 -3.07 2.62 11.14
N ALA A 76 -3.92 3.19 10.28
CA ALA A 76 -4.98 4.10 10.68
C ALA A 76 -6.21 3.98 9.77
N PHE A 77 -7.34 4.44 10.23
CA PHE A 77 -8.50 4.75 9.40
C PHE A 77 -8.51 6.23 9.05
N TRP A 78 -9.06 6.55 7.89
CA TRP A 78 -9.24 7.92 7.44
C TRP A 78 -10.62 8.11 6.81
N GLN A 79 -11.27 9.22 7.15
CA GLN A 79 -12.56 9.65 6.60
C GLN A 79 -12.37 10.93 5.78
N PRO A 80 -12.55 10.90 4.44
CA PRO A 80 -12.38 12.08 3.59
C PRO A 80 -13.30 13.25 3.97
N GLU A 81 -14.55 12.96 4.33
CA GLU A 81 -15.58 13.96 4.61
C GLU A 81 -15.23 14.88 5.79
N THR A 82 -14.53 14.34 6.78
CA THR A 82 -14.12 15.07 8.00
C THR A 82 -12.62 15.30 8.07
N ASN A 83 -11.85 14.66 7.20
CA ASN A 83 -10.39 14.54 7.25
C ASN A 83 -9.88 13.97 8.58
N GLU A 84 -10.70 13.17 9.27
CA GLU A 84 -10.38 12.56 10.55
C GLU A 84 -9.50 11.32 10.36
N ILE A 85 -8.48 11.19 11.23
CA ILE A 85 -7.56 10.05 11.27
C ILE A 85 -7.71 9.36 12.63
N SER A 86 -8.04 8.07 12.61
CA SER A 86 -8.13 7.22 13.80
C SER A 86 -7.04 6.15 13.75
N TYR A 87 -5.99 6.30 14.55
CA TYR A 87 -4.89 5.33 14.60
C TYR A 87 -5.34 4.01 15.22
N ILE A 88 -4.84 2.91 14.64
CA ILE A 88 -5.14 1.54 15.06
C ILE A 88 -3.96 1.01 15.89
N THR A 89 -2.80 0.88 15.29
CA THR A 89 -1.59 0.36 15.92
C THR A 89 -0.36 0.68 15.08
N ASP A 90 0.79 0.81 15.73
CA ASP A 90 2.08 1.00 15.07
C ASP A 90 3.03 -0.16 15.41
N PRO A 91 3.21 -1.13 14.49
CA PRO A 91 4.15 -2.24 14.70
C PRO A 91 5.62 -1.85 14.55
N GLU A 92 5.91 -0.61 14.19
CA GLU A 92 7.25 -0.05 14.01
C GLU A 92 7.55 1.12 14.97
N ALA A 93 6.75 1.28 16.04
CA ALA A 93 6.84 2.41 17.01
C ALA A 93 8.25 2.57 17.64
N ASP A 94 9.03 1.49 17.70
CA ASP A 94 10.42 1.51 18.18
C ASP A 94 11.44 2.00 17.11
N LYS A 95 10.98 2.34 15.90
CA LYS A 95 11.81 2.71 14.74
C LYS A 95 11.43 4.09 14.18
N PRO A 96 11.95 5.18 14.74
CA PRO A 96 11.47 6.54 14.46
C PRO A 96 11.65 6.99 12.99
N LEU A 97 12.51 6.32 12.22
CA LEU A 97 12.72 6.61 10.80
C LEU A 97 11.87 5.71 9.88
N SER A 98 11.13 4.75 10.46
CA SER A 98 10.29 3.86 9.68
C SER A 98 9.00 4.57 9.24
N ARG A 99 8.52 4.18 8.08
CA ARG A 99 7.19 4.44 7.57
C ARG A 99 6.71 3.24 6.76
N PHE A 100 5.45 3.15 6.49
CA PHE A 100 4.98 2.25 5.44
C PHE A 100 5.26 2.84 4.05
N ASN A 101 5.48 1.96 3.06
CA ASN A 101 5.72 2.32 1.68
C ASN A 101 4.53 1.93 0.81
N ASP A 102 4.45 0.70 0.39
CA ASP A 102 3.40 0.20 -0.49
C ASP A 102 2.66 -0.97 0.12
N GLY A 103 1.48 -1.26 -0.41
CA GLY A 103 0.62 -2.32 0.08
C GLY A 103 -0.63 -2.50 -0.76
N ALA A 104 -1.47 -3.45 -0.38
CA ALA A 104 -2.74 -3.70 -1.02
C ALA A 104 -3.72 -4.44 -0.10
N VAL A 105 -4.99 -4.45 -0.45
CA VAL A 105 -6.02 -5.25 0.21
C VAL A 105 -6.18 -6.57 -0.53
N ASP A 106 -6.12 -7.70 0.18
CA ASP A 106 -6.38 -9.00 -0.42
C ASP A 106 -7.90 -9.25 -0.63
N ARG A 107 -8.22 -10.35 -1.32
CA ARG A 107 -9.61 -10.65 -1.71
C ARG A 107 -10.57 -10.85 -0.55
N VAL A 108 -10.08 -11.18 0.65
CA VAL A 108 -10.92 -11.34 1.86
C VAL A 108 -10.89 -10.12 2.76
N GLY A 109 -10.21 -9.03 2.35
CA GLY A 109 -10.27 -7.73 3.01
C GLY A 109 -9.18 -7.48 4.04
N ARG A 110 -8.09 -8.28 4.08
CA ARG A 110 -6.94 -7.99 4.94
C ARG A 110 -6.02 -6.99 4.24
N PHE A 111 -5.51 -6.03 4.99
CA PHE A 111 -4.65 -4.97 4.45
C PHE A 111 -3.18 -5.32 4.68
N TRP A 112 -2.41 -5.36 3.60
CA TRP A 112 -1.00 -5.71 3.60
C TRP A 112 -0.17 -4.47 3.32
N ALA A 113 0.91 -4.26 4.08
CA ALA A 113 1.80 -3.13 3.83
C ALA A 113 3.24 -3.45 4.22
N GLY A 114 4.18 -2.93 3.44
CA GLY A 114 5.62 -3.05 3.67
C GLY A 114 6.18 -1.83 4.38
N SER A 115 6.98 -2.02 5.44
CA SER A 115 7.68 -0.92 6.11
C SER A 115 8.99 -0.57 5.39
N TYR A 116 9.39 0.72 5.46
CA TYR A 116 10.60 1.26 4.85
C TYR A 116 11.22 2.34 5.74
N GLY A 117 12.55 2.46 5.72
CA GLY A 117 13.29 3.50 6.43
C GLY A 117 14.12 3.00 7.61
N ALA A 118 13.90 1.77 8.07
CA ALA A 118 14.70 1.12 9.11
C ALA A 118 15.84 0.25 8.54
N LYS A 119 16.73 -0.23 9.41
CA LYS A 119 17.79 -1.18 9.02
C LYS A 119 17.22 -2.51 8.49
N SER A 120 16.07 -2.94 9.03
CA SER A 120 15.34 -4.13 8.62
C SER A 120 13.88 -3.76 8.42
N ASN A 121 13.43 -3.87 7.20
CA ASN A 121 12.06 -3.59 6.80
C ASN A 121 11.27 -4.90 6.71
N HIS A 122 9.97 -4.81 6.87
CA HIS A 122 9.09 -5.96 7.05
C HIS A 122 7.85 -5.85 6.17
N LEU A 123 7.18 -6.98 5.94
CA LEU A 123 5.84 -7.04 5.41
C LEU A 123 4.88 -7.39 6.56
N TYR A 124 3.88 -6.55 6.75
CA TYR A 124 2.83 -6.72 7.74
C TYR A 124 1.48 -6.96 7.08
N ARG A 125 0.58 -7.57 7.84
CA ARG A 125 -0.83 -7.73 7.49
C ARG A 125 -1.68 -7.29 8.66
N LEU A 126 -2.62 -6.40 8.40
CA LEU A 126 -3.68 -6.00 9.32
C LEU A 126 -4.92 -6.83 9.00
N ASP A 127 -5.41 -7.57 9.98
CA ASP A 127 -6.60 -8.41 9.88
C ASP A 127 -7.89 -7.64 10.26
N ALA A 128 -9.06 -8.22 10.00
CA ALA A 128 -10.36 -7.58 10.26
C ALA A 128 -10.65 -7.31 11.74
N ASP A 129 -10.03 -8.07 12.64
CA ASP A 129 -10.09 -7.89 14.09
C ASP A 129 -9.08 -6.85 14.59
N LEU A 130 -8.40 -6.15 13.68
CA LEU A 130 -7.37 -5.15 13.91
C LEU A 130 -6.06 -5.73 14.49
N SER A 131 -5.90 -7.02 14.53
CA SER A 131 -4.61 -7.65 14.84
C SER A 131 -3.62 -7.45 13.69
N VAL A 132 -2.33 -7.32 14.04
CA VAL A 132 -1.26 -7.15 13.05
C VAL A 132 -0.28 -8.30 13.15
N GLN A 133 0.04 -8.88 11.99
CA GLN A 133 1.02 -9.95 11.86
C GLN A 133 2.20 -9.52 10.99
N ARG A 134 3.42 -9.80 11.44
CA ARG A 134 4.63 -9.66 10.64
C ARG A 134 4.88 -10.96 9.86
N LEU A 135 4.84 -10.89 8.55
CA LEU A 135 4.88 -12.06 7.67
C LEU A 135 6.21 -12.27 6.97
N ALA A 136 6.96 -11.20 6.71
CA ALA A 136 8.31 -11.29 6.15
C ALA A 136 9.23 -10.23 6.74
N SER A 137 10.54 -10.51 6.72
CA SER A 137 11.58 -9.64 7.26
C SER A 137 12.79 -9.57 6.31
N GLY A 138 13.71 -8.65 6.59
CA GLY A 138 14.93 -8.50 5.82
C GLY A 138 14.70 -7.93 4.41
N LEU A 139 13.66 -7.16 4.25
CA LEU A 139 13.34 -6.43 3.03
C LEU A 139 14.16 -5.14 2.96
N LYS A 140 14.33 -4.58 1.76
CA LYS A 140 15.02 -3.30 1.53
C LYS A 140 14.03 -2.19 1.20
N ILE A 141 13.34 -2.28 0.07
CA ILE A 141 12.25 -1.38 -0.30
C ILE A 141 11.05 -2.23 -0.72
N PRO A 142 10.17 -2.55 0.25
CA PRO A 142 8.89 -3.18 -0.04
C PRO A 142 8.07 -2.36 -1.02
N ASN A 143 7.68 -2.98 -2.13
CA ASN A 143 6.95 -2.32 -3.20
C ASN A 143 6.16 -3.35 -4.00
N GLY A 144 5.14 -2.92 -4.76
CA GLY A 144 4.37 -3.78 -5.64
C GLY A 144 3.93 -5.10 -5.00
N ILE A 145 2.70 -5.17 -4.52
CA ILE A 145 2.10 -6.39 -3.96
C ILE A 145 0.84 -6.77 -4.72
N GLY A 146 0.68 -8.05 -5.02
CA GLY A 146 -0.50 -8.55 -5.70
C GLY A 146 -0.63 -10.06 -5.61
N TRP A 147 -1.81 -10.56 -5.95
CA TRP A 147 -2.13 -11.99 -5.89
C TRP A 147 -2.44 -12.54 -7.28
N SER A 148 -2.14 -13.83 -7.48
CA SER A 148 -2.58 -14.52 -8.68
C SER A 148 -4.11 -14.56 -8.74
N PRO A 149 -4.72 -14.64 -9.95
CA PRO A 149 -6.17 -14.69 -10.11
C PRO A 149 -6.85 -15.84 -9.35
N ASP A 150 -6.16 -16.96 -9.18
CA ASP A 150 -6.58 -18.13 -8.41
C ASP A 150 -6.29 -18.04 -6.91
N ASN A 151 -5.69 -16.95 -6.44
CA ASN A 151 -5.27 -16.70 -5.05
C ASN A 151 -4.33 -17.75 -4.44
N ARG A 152 -3.56 -18.46 -5.27
CA ARG A 152 -2.57 -19.45 -4.81
C ARG A 152 -1.20 -18.84 -4.54
N TYR A 153 -0.93 -17.66 -5.09
CA TYR A 153 0.36 -16.99 -5.00
C TYR A 153 0.19 -15.53 -4.63
N LEU A 154 1.12 -15.05 -3.81
CA LEU A 154 1.38 -13.64 -3.57
C LEU A 154 2.68 -13.27 -4.28
N TYR A 155 2.65 -12.19 -5.05
CA TYR A 155 3.83 -11.57 -5.68
C TYR A 155 4.17 -10.29 -4.93
N PHE A 156 5.45 -10.11 -4.69
CA PHE A 156 5.92 -9.01 -3.87
C PHE A 156 7.28 -8.52 -4.37
N THR A 157 7.40 -7.21 -4.59
CA THR A 157 8.61 -6.58 -5.10
C THR A 157 9.48 -6.06 -3.94
N ASP A 158 10.78 -6.29 -4.00
CA ASP A 158 11.79 -5.59 -3.23
C ASP A 158 12.65 -4.79 -4.19
N SER A 159 12.33 -3.51 -4.37
CA SER A 159 12.89 -2.68 -5.44
C SER A 159 14.41 -2.55 -5.35
N MET A 160 14.97 -2.33 -4.16
CA MET A 160 16.42 -2.20 -4.00
C MET A 160 17.18 -3.52 -4.15
N LYS A 161 16.48 -4.65 -4.11
CA LYS A 161 17.06 -5.97 -4.42
C LYS A 161 16.86 -6.37 -5.87
N HIS A 162 16.17 -5.54 -6.66
CA HIS A 162 15.85 -5.81 -8.06
C HIS A 162 15.13 -7.15 -8.26
N LYS A 163 14.23 -7.50 -7.30
CA LYS A 163 13.57 -8.82 -7.28
C LYS A 163 12.08 -8.71 -7.08
N ILE A 164 11.39 -9.60 -7.80
CA ILE A 164 10.01 -9.96 -7.47
C ILE A 164 10.05 -11.35 -6.84
N TYR A 165 9.53 -11.44 -5.62
CA TYR A 165 9.34 -12.70 -4.95
C TYR A 165 7.96 -13.26 -5.22
N ARG A 166 7.84 -14.56 -5.28
CA ARG A 166 6.57 -15.29 -5.25
C ARG A 166 6.53 -16.14 -4.00
N TYR A 167 5.42 -16.05 -3.28
CA TYR A 167 5.10 -16.88 -2.13
C TYR A 167 3.93 -17.80 -2.47
N GLU A 168 3.90 -19.02 -1.94
CA GLU A 168 2.65 -19.75 -1.83
C GLU A 168 1.74 -19.00 -0.85
N PHE A 169 0.49 -18.78 -1.23
CA PHE A 169 -0.48 -18.01 -0.48
C PHE A 169 -1.70 -18.87 -0.18
N GLU A 170 -2.18 -18.81 1.06
CA GLU A 170 -3.39 -19.48 1.50
C GLU A 170 -4.47 -18.44 1.78
N LEU A 171 -5.51 -18.42 0.95
CA LEU A 171 -6.52 -17.35 0.99
C LEU A 171 -7.28 -17.32 2.33
N GLU A 172 -7.62 -18.48 2.90
CA GLU A 172 -8.43 -18.55 4.13
C GLU A 172 -7.69 -17.96 5.33
N THR A 173 -6.43 -18.32 5.51
CA THR A 173 -5.62 -17.91 6.67
C THR A 173 -4.76 -16.68 6.41
N GLY A 174 -4.51 -16.35 5.12
CA GLY A 174 -3.57 -15.31 4.72
C GLY A 174 -2.12 -15.66 5.02
N GLN A 175 -1.81 -16.93 5.20
CA GLN A 175 -0.42 -17.34 5.38
C GLN A 175 0.35 -17.34 4.06
N ILE A 176 1.62 -16.97 4.14
CA ILE A 176 2.57 -17.06 3.03
C ILE A 176 3.69 -18.04 3.37
N ARG A 177 4.10 -18.84 2.38
CA ARG A 177 5.12 -19.87 2.53
C ARG A 177 6.02 -19.94 1.29
N LYS A 178 7.12 -20.64 1.37
CA LYS A 178 7.99 -20.98 0.24
C LYS A 178 8.33 -19.81 -0.67
N ARG A 179 8.97 -18.79 -0.12
CA ARG A 179 9.48 -17.67 -0.92
C ARG A 179 10.48 -18.16 -1.96
N ILE A 180 10.22 -17.84 -3.22
CA ILE A 180 11.19 -17.99 -4.31
C ILE A 180 11.43 -16.63 -4.98
N THR A 181 12.59 -16.44 -5.56
CA THR A 181 12.82 -15.34 -6.49
C THR A 181 12.13 -15.69 -7.82
N TRP A 182 11.08 -14.95 -8.15
CA TRP A 182 10.30 -15.14 -9.37
C TRP A 182 10.93 -14.41 -10.55
N VAL A 183 11.32 -13.14 -10.32
CA VAL A 183 12.06 -12.31 -11.27
C VAL A 183 13.29 -11.76 -10.56
N ASP A 184 14.42 -11.76 -11.24
CA ASP A 184 15.67 -11.13 -10.84
C ASP A 184 16.13 -10.27 -12.02
N SER A 185 15.86 -8.95 -11.96
CA SER A 185 16.12 -8.05 -13.10
C SER A 185 17.61 -7.76 -13.30
N GLU A 186 18.47 -8.09 -12.36
CA GLU A 186 19.92 -8.03 -12.55
C GLU A 186 20.43 -9.21 -13.39
N LYS A 187 19.65 -10.29 -13.52
CA LYS A 187 20.03 -11.50 -14.24
C LYS A 187 19.31 -11.67 -15.57
N GLN A 188 18.39 -10.77 -15.90
CA GLN A 188 17.72 -10.77 -17.21
C GLN A 188 18.53 -9.91 -18.18
N PRO A 189 18.75 -10.40 -19.43
CA PRO A 189 19.44 -9.65 -20.47
C PRO A 189 18.66 -8.41 -20.91
#